data_3059f355c7a72f2847ef2047ddf3fda9
#
_entry.id   3059f355c7a72f2847ef2047ddf3fda9
#
_cell.length_a   1.000
_cell.length_b   1.000
_cell.length_c   1.000
_cell.angle_alpha   90.00
_cell.angle_beta   90.00
_cell.angle_gamma   90.00
#
_symmetry.space_group_name_H-M   'P 1'
#
loop_
_entity.id
_entity.type
_entity.pdbx_description
1 polymer ?
#
loop_
_entity_poly.entity_id
_entity_poly.type
_entity_poly.pdbx_seq_one_letter_code
_entity_poly.pdbx_strand_id
1 'polypeptide(L)'
;SSHSRPTPRGGGLGIVVAFTLGMGVLYWQAEYARLPGPQFLGVIGAALAIAAVSLWDDARDLRFAVKLAAQAVAALVAIGSGLELQRLAVPGLGIVQLGALGPLLTLFWILGCTNAVNFMDGLDGLVGGSVFIAMLILCAIAGHQGGWFVYLAALMLAAGLLGFLPFNLHPARIFMGDVGSQFLGFMVAILAVAAARFDAAEVSFMLLPLLLFGLFFDAAFTLIRRAAMGLNITAAHRTHLYQMAQRSGLGVRQVAAVHWGFVLAHGLLAWAFLGLSPSMKPLVLLPALGLQVIWLAYVRARMARAGLSWRES
;
A
#
# COMPACT_ATOMS: atom_id res chain seq x y z
N SER A 1 1.48 20.70 -3.25
CA SER A 1 0.04 20.47 -3.06
C SER A 1 -0.76 21.30 -4.06
N SER A 2 -1.94 20.84 -4.41
CA SER A 2 -2.90 21.57 -5.26
C SER A 2 -3.74 22.60 -4.48
N HIS A 3 -3.43 22.81 -3.19
CA HIS A 3 -4.18 23.69 -2.30
C HIS A 3 -3.61 25.10 -2.27
N SER A 4 -4.50 26.11 -2.29
CA SER A 4 -4.18 27.53 -2.16
C SER A 4 -4.06 27.99 -0.69
N ARG A 5 -4.49 27.17 0.28
CA ARG A 5 -4.39 27.44 1.73
C ARG A 5 -3.44 26.47 2.40
N PRO A 6 -2.69 26.90 3.44
CA PRO A 6 -1.89 26.01 4.26
C PRO A 6 -2.78 24.94 4.89
N THR A 7 -2.54 23.67 4.54
CA THR A 7 -3.28 22.53 5.09
C THR A 7 -2.35 21.78 6.04
N PRO A 8 -2.75 21.55 7.31
CA PRO A 8 -1.93 20.83 8.28
C PRO A 8 -1.57 19.44 7.79
N ARG A 9 -0.34 18.99 8.08
CA ARG A 9 0.13 17.61 7.90
C ARG A 9 0.07 16.89 9.23
N GLY A 10 0.10 15.56 9.18
CA GLY A 10 0.15 14.75 10.40
C GLY A 10 -1.18 14.05 10.77
N GLY A 11 -2.20 14.08 9.89
CA GLY A 11 -3.41 13.29 10.07
C GLY A 11 -3.14 11.79 10.17
N GLY A 12 -2.04 11.33 9.56
CA GLY A 12 -1.55 9.96 9.68
C GLY A 12 -1.21 9.52 11.11
N LEU A 13 -0.83 10.45 11.99
CA LEU A 13 -0.58 10.13 13.41
C LEU A 13 -1.83 9.54 14.07
N GLY A 14 -3.03 10.06 13.74
CA GLY A 14 -4.29 9.50 14.23
C GLY A 14 -4.50 8.05 13.78
N ILE A 15 -4.13 7.70 12.55
CA ILE A 15 -4.18 6.33 12.03
C ILE A 15 -3.21 5.43 12.81
N VAL A 16 -1.96 5.89 13.01
CA VAL A 16 -0.93 5.15 13.77
C VAL A 16 -1.40 4.86 15.18
N VAL A 17 -1.89 5.88 15.91
CA VAL A 17 -2.35 5.74 17.29
C VAL A 17 -3.56 4.81 17.37
N ALA A 18 -4.57 5.01 16.53
CA ALA A 18 -5.76 4.17 16.51
C ALA A 18 -5.44 2.69 16.26
N PHE A 19 -4.59 2.43 15.24
CA PHE A 19 -4.14 1.08 14.92
C PHE A 19 -3.35 0.45 16.07
N THR A 20 -2.36 1.17 16.62
CA THR A 20 -1.47 0.63 17.67
C THR A 20 -2.24 0.33 18.95
N LEU A 21 -3.13 1.23 19.37
CA LEU A 21 -3.98 1.00 20.53
C LEU A 21 -4.95 -0.18 20.31
N GLY A 22 -5.60 -0.21 19.13
CA GLY A 22 -6.49 -1.30 18.77
C GLY A 22 -5.79 -2.67 18.76
N MET A 23 -4.62 -2.75 18.15
CA MET A 23 -3.80 -3.98 18.14
C MET A 23 -3.28 -4.34 19.51
N GLY A 24 -2.94 -3.36 20.36
CA GLY A 24 -2.56 -3.59 21.76
C GLY A 24 -3.70 -4.23 22.56
N VAL A 25 -4.90 -3.68 22.47
CA VAL A 25 -6.09 -4.26 23.13
C VAL A 25 -6.37 -5.67 22.63
N LEU A 26 -6.32 -5.88 21.29
CA LEU A 26 -6.51 -7.20 20.69
C LEU A 26 -5.45 -8.22 21.16
N TYR A 27 -4.20 -7.80 21.26
CA TYR A 27 -3.13 -8.67 21.74
C TYR A 27 -3.38 -9.18 23.18
N TRP A 28 -3.96 -8.34 24.03
CA TRP A 28 -4.28 -8.72 25.43
C TRP A 28 -5.52 -9.59 25.52
N GLN A 29 -6.53 -9.40 24.67
CA GLN A 29 -7.86 -10.03 24.82
C GLN A 29 -8.09 -11.21 23.88
N ALA A 30 -7.42 -11.26 22.70
CA ALA A 30 -7.65 -12.30 21.72
C ALA A 30 -6.78 -13.52 21.97
N GLU A 31 -7.36 -14.64 22.38
CA GLU A 31 -6.62 -15.89 22.59
C GLU A 31 -6.19 -16.56 21.26
N TYR A 32 -7.01 -16.45 20.22
CA TYR A 32 -6.84 -17.22 18.95
C TYR A 32 -6.42 -16.39 17.74
N ALA A 33 -6.43 -15.06 17.82
CA ALA A 33 -6.21 -14.17 16.67
C ALA A 33 -4.98 -13.29 16.84
N ARG A 34 -3.98 -13.74 17.60
CA ARG A 34 -2.75 -12.96 17.87
C ARG A 34 -1.53 -13.58 17.25
N LEU A 35 -0.60 -12.72 16.83
CA LEU A 35 0.76 -13.14 16.51
C LEU A 35 1.48 -13.64 17.77
N PRO A 36 2.43 -14.57 17.65
CA PRO A 36 3.39 -14.85 18.73
C PRO A 36 4.07 -13.55 19.22
N GLY A 37 4.35 -13.48 20.52
CA GLY A 37 4.86 -12.25 21.16
C GLY A 37 6.05 -11.59 20.46
N PRO A 38 7.12 -12.31 20.08
CA PRO A 38 8.26 -11.72 19.39
C PRO A 38 7.89 -11.11 18.03
N GLN A 39 7.01 -11.77 17.26
CA GLN A 39 6.55 -11.27 15.97
C GLN A 39 5.69 -10.02 16.13
N PHE A 40 4.76 -10.03 17.08
CA PHE A 40 3.92 -8.88 17.38
C PHE A 40 4.76 -7.66 17.78
N LEU A 41 5.66 -7.82 18.75
CA LEU A 41 6.52 -6.74 19.23
C LEU A 41 7.46 -6.23 18.13
N GLY A 42 8.03 -7.14 17.33
CA GLY A 42 8.89 -6.78 16.21
C GLY A 42 8.15 -5.93 15.15
N VAL A 43 6.95 -6.35 14.76
CA VAL A 43 6.14 -5.62 13.78
C VAL A 43 5.69 -4.27 14.31
N ILE A 44 5.10 -4.23 15.49
CA ILE A 44 4.62 -2.97 16.08
C ILE A 44 5.78 -2.01 16.35
N GLY A 45 6.90 -2.52 16.87
CA GLY A 45 8.11 -1.73 17.08
C GLY A 45 8.67 -1.16 15.77
N ALA A 46 8.75 -1.96 14.72
CA ALA A 46 9.18 -1.51 13.39
C ALA A 46 8.22 -0.47 12.79
N ALA A 47 6.91 -0.70 12.90
CA ALA A 47 5.89 0.23 12.41
C ALA A 47 5.95 1.58 13.13
N LEU A 48 6.11 1.57 14.46
CA LEU A 48 6.27 2.78 15.27
C LEU A 48 7.59 3.50 14.97
N ALA A 49 8.69 2.77 14.72
CA ALA A 49 9.95 3.36 14.32
C ALA A 49 9.84 4.08 12.97
N ILE A 50 9.19 3.47 11.96
CA ILE A 50 8.88 4.15 10.69
C ILE A 50 8.03 5.39 10.93
N ALA A 51 6.95 5.29 11.71
CA ALA A 51 6.09 6.42 12.01
C ALA A 51 6.86 7.56 12.71
N ALA A 52 7.75 7.26 13.65
CA ALA A 52 8.57 8.25 14.34
C ALA A 52 9.55 8.95 13.40
N VAL A 53 10.28 8.19 12.55
CA VAL A 53 11.20 8.78 11.56
C VAL A 53 10.43 9.61 10.53
N SER A 54 9.27 9.14 10.09
CA SER A 54 8.43 9.86 9.12
C SER A 54 7.80 11.12 9.71
N LEU A 55 7.44 11.11 11.00
CA LEU A 55 7.00 12.30 11.71
C LEU A 55 8.14 13.35 11.82
N TRP A 56 9.36 12.87 12.06
CA TRP A 56 10.54 13.72 12.01
C TRP A 56 10.82 14.28 10.61
N ASP A 57 10.61 13.47 9.57
CA ASP A 57 10.70 13.91 8.18
C ASP A 57 9.67 15.01 7.85
N ASP A 58 8.41 14.83 8.24
CA ASP A 58 7.36 15.85 8.06
C ASP A 58 7.73 17.20 8.70
N ALA A 59 8.59 17.20 9.77
CA ALA A 59 9.04 18.40 10.47
C ALA A 59 10.37 18.97 9.94
N ARG A 60 11.26 18.17 9.36
CA ARG A 60 12.65 18.55 9.08
C ARG A 60 13.11 18.30 7.64
N ASP A 61 12.28 17.70 6.79
CA ASP A 61 12.59 17.35 5.39
C ASP A 61 13.91 16.55 5.27
N LEU A 62 13.88 15.30 5.73
CA LEU A 62 15.04 14.42 5.78
C LEU A 62 15.47 13.98 4.37
N ARG A 63 16.77 13.69 4.23
CA ARG A 63 17.31 13.13 2.98
C ARG A 63 16.67 11.77 2.69
N PHE A 64 16.38 11.50 1.42
CA PHE A 64 15.80 10.23 0.97
C PHE A 64 16.55 9.00 1.50
N ALA A 65 17.89 9.05 1.54
CA ALA A 65 18.71 7.95 2.05
C ALA A 65 18.43 7.61 3.53
N VAL A 66 18.12 8.61 4.38
CA VAL A 66 17.78 8.40 5.78
C VAL A 66 16.45 7.69 5.90
N LYS A 67 15.46 8.10 5.12
CA LYS A 67 14.14 7.46 5.05
C LYS A 67 14.24 6.00 4.60
N LEU A 68 14.99 5.77 3.52
CA LEU A 68 15.19 4.42 2.98
C LEU A 68 15.95 3.51 3.97
N ALA A 69 16.96 4.05 4.67
CA ALA A 69 17.68 3.30 5.71
C ALA A 69 16.76 2.91 6.88
N ALA A 70 15.91 3.82 7.35
CA ALA A 70 14.92 3.54 8.40
C ALA A 70 13.92 2.45 7.98
N GLN A 71 13.41 2.53 6.74
CA GLN A 71 12.53 1.52 6.16
C GLN A 71 13.24 0.15 6.05
N ALA A 72 14.51 0.12 5.62
CA ALA A 72 15.29 -1.10 5.52
C ALA A 72 15.51 -1.74 6.90
N VAL A 73 15.86 -0.95 7.92
CA VAL A 73 15.99 -1.45 9.30
C VAL A 73 14.67 -2.01 9.81
N ALA A 74 13.56 -1.31 9.61
CA ALA A 74 12.24 -1.79 10.02
C ALA A 74 11.84 -3.09 9.29
N ALA A 75 12.14 -3.20 8.00
CA ALA A 75 11.91 -4.43 7.24
C ALA A 75 12.77 -5.60 7.75
N LEU A 76 14.05 -5.36 8.07
CA LEU A 76 14.93 -6.36 8.65
C LEU A 76 14.48 -6.81 10.06
N VAL A 77 13.94 -5.89 10.86
CA VAL A 77 13.34 -6.24 12.17
C VAL A 77 12.12 -7.13 11.97
N ALA A 78 11.24 -6.81 11.03
CA ALA A 78 10.07 -7.64 10.73
C ALA A 78 10.48 -9.04 10.24
N ILE A 79 11.46 -9.13 9.32
CA ILE A 79 12.01 -10.40 8.82
C ILE A 79 12.66 -11.19 9.97
N GLY A 80 13.50 -10.55 10.78
CA GLY A 80 14.15 -11.16 11.93
C GLY A 80 13.17 -11.64 13.01
N SER A 81 11.99 -11.04 13.09
CA SER A 81 10.88 -11.49 13.94
C SER A 81 10.12 -12.68 13.35
N GLY A 82 10.51 -13.17 12.17
CA GLY A 82 9.93 -14.33 11.50
C GLY A 82 8.83 -14.01 10.48
N LEU A 83 8.65 -12.75 10.10
CA LEU A 83 7.71 -12.35 9.05
C LEU A 83 8.45 -12.26 7.71
N GLU A 84 8.51 -13.37 7.01
CA GLU A 84 9.12 -13.51 5.69
C GLU A 84 8.26 -14.33 4.75
N LEU A 85 8.37 -14.08 3.45
CA LEU A 85 7.76 -14.91 2.42
C LEU A 85 8.53 -16.22 2.29
N GLN A 86 7.89 -17.35 2.60
CA GLN A 86 8.51 -18.66 2.47
C GLN A 86 8.10 -19.36 1.18
N ARG A 87 6.94 -19.04 0.65
CA ARG A 87 6.35 -19.68 -0.54
C ARG A 87 5.62 -18.65 -1.40
N LEU A 88 5.60 -18.88 -2.69
CA LEU A 88 4.90 -18.04 -3.67
C LEU A 88 4.23 -18.91 -4.72
N ALA A 89 3.00 -18.57 -5.08
CA ALA A 89 2.32 -19.18 -6.23
C ALA A 89 2.90 -18.60 -7.53
N VAL A 90 3.38 -19.48 -8.41
CA VAL A 90 3.96 -19.11 -9.71
C VAL A 90 3.14 -19.76 -10.84
N PRO A 91 2.79 -18.99 -11.90
CA PRO A 91 2.02 -19.53 -13.03
C PRO A 91 2.69 -20.78 -13.61
N GLY A 92 1.91 -21.83 -13.80
CA GLY A 92 2.39 -23.10 -14.38
C GLY A 92 3.22 -23.98 -13.45
N LEU A 93 3.85 -23.42 -12.39
CA LEU A 93 4.69 -24.18 -11.44
C LEU A 93 3.96 -24.48 -10.12
N GLY A 94 2.84 -23.81 -9.83
CA GLY A 94 2.14 -23.94 -8.55
C GLY A 94 2.84 -23.22 -7.41
N ILE A 95 2.90 -23.82 -6.21
CA ILE A 95 3.53 -23.24 -5.04
C ILE A 95 5.02 -23.57 -5.02
N VAL A 96 5.86 -22.55 -5.11
CA VAL A 96 7.32 -22.64 -5.07
C VAL A 96 7.83 -22.22 -3.70
N GLN A 97 8.71 -23.03 -3.09
CA GLN A 97 9.43 -22.69 -1.86
C GLN A 97 10.58 -21.73 -2.18
N LEU A 98 10.64 -20.60 -1.49
CA LEU A 98 11.60 -19.53 -1.77
C LEU A 98 12.97 -19.72 -1.09
N GLY A 99 13.03 -20.47 0.00
CA GLY A 99 14.28 -20.69 0.75
C GLY A 99 15.00 -19.37 1.07
N ALA A 100 16.29 -19.28 0.78
CA ALA A 100 17.11 -18.10 1.01
C ALA A 100 16.67 -16.83 0.23
N LEU A 101 15.85 -16.97 -0.81
CA LEU A 101 15.27 -15.83 -1.54
C LEU A 101 14.11 -15.18 -0.78
N GLY A 102 13.49 -15.89 0.16
CA GLY A 102 12.34 -15.39 0.91
C GLY A 102 12.60 -14.06 1.63
N PRO A 103 13.63 -13.97 2.50
CA PRO A 103 13.98 -12.71 3.18
C PRO A 103 14.30 -11.57 2.20
N LEU A 104 15.00 -11.84 1.12
CA LEU A 104 15.35 -10.84 0.10
C LEU A 104 14.12 -10.29 -0.61
N LEU A 105 13.21 -11.17 -1.04
CA LEU A 105 11.95 -10.76 -1.68
C LEU A 105 11.05 -10.00 -0.70
N THR A 106 11.04 -10.43 0.57
CA THR A 106 10.29 -9.73 1.63
C THR A 106 10.83 -8.32 1.85
N LEU A 107 12.15 -8.16 1.91
CA LEU A 107 12.79 -6.84 2.03
C LEU A 107 12.39 -5.93 0.87
N PHE A 108 12.54 -6.39 -0.38
CA PHE A 108 12.13 -5.61 -1.56
C PHE A 108 10.64 -5.30 -1.58
N TRP A 109 9.80 -6.24 -1.17
CA TRP A 109 8.36 -6.03 -1.06
C TRP A 109 8.01 -4.94 -0.06
N ILE A 110 8.56 -4.99 1.16
CA ILE A 110 8.29 -4.00 2.21
C ILE A 110 8.76 -2.62 1.76
N LEU A 111 9.99 -2.49 1.24
CA LEU A 111 10.52 -1.22 0.73
C LEU A 111 9.69 -0.69 -0.43
N GLY A 112 9.38 -1.54 -1.40
CA GLY A 112 8.61 -1.18 -2.59
C GLY A 112 7.21 -0.71 -2.23
N CYS A 113 6.50 -1.45 -1.38
CA CYS A 113 5.16 -1.13 -0.95
C CYS A 113 5.11 0.18 -0.13
N THR A 114 6.03 0.34 0.84
CA THR A 114 6.14 1.55 1.67
C THR A 114 6.33 2.80 0.81
N ASN A 115 7.27 2.74 -0.13
CA ASN A 115 7.54 3.88 -1.02
C ASN A 115 6.43 4.09 -2.04
N ALA A 116 5.84 3.04 -2.61
CA ALA A 116 4.75 3.17 -3.57
C ALA A 116 3.53 3.87 -2.96
N VAL A 117 3.12 3.47 -1.75
CA VAL A 117 2.00 4.12 -1.05
C VAL A 117 2.33 5.59 -0.74
N ASN A 118 3.56 5.88 -0.30
CA ASN A 118 4.01 7.25 -0.03
C ASN A 118 4.01 8.12 -1.31
N PHE A 119 4.51 7.61 -2.44
CA PHE A 119 4.52 8.34 -3.71
C PHE A 119 3.11 8.63 -4.26
N MET A 120 2.15 7.78 -3.94
CA MET A 120 0.76 7.95 -4.36
C MET A 120 -0.05 8.91 -3.48
N ASP A 121 0.47 9.31 -2.29
CA ASP A 121 -0.23 10.20 -1.35
C ASP A 121 -0.09 11.69 -1.73
N GLY A 122 -0.43 12.01 -2.97
CA GLY A 122 -0.34 13.38 -3.49
C GLY A 122 -1.68 14.05 -3.81
N LEU A 123 -2.82 13.37 -3.66
CA LEU A 123 -4.17 13.90 -3.87
C LEU A 123 -5.11 13.51 -2.73
N ASP A 124 -6.02 14.44 -2.40
CA ASP A 124 -7.02 14.29 -1.36
C ASP A 124 -7.81 13.00 -1.52
N GLY A 125 -7.85 12.18 -0.48
CA GLY A 125 -8.64 10.95 -0.41
C GLY A 125 -8.15 9.79 -1.29
N LEU A 126 -7.13 9.98 -2.13
CA LEU A 126 -6.70 8.93 -3.07
C LEU A 126 -6.17 7.71 -2.32
N VAL A 127 -5.09 7.85 -1.57
CA VAL A 127 -4.47 6.74 -0.83
C VAL A 127 -5.34 6.30 0.32
N GLY A 128 -5.83 7.24 1.15
CA GLY A 128 -6.67 6.91 2.29
C GLY A 128 -7.91 6.12 1.90
N GLY A 129 -8.63 6.55 0.85
CA GLY A 129 -9.82 5.85 0.35
C GLY A 129 -9.49 4.51 -0.32
N SER A 130 -8.42 4.44 -1.12
CA SER A 130 -8.00 3.18 -1.76
C SER A 130 -7.63 2.12 -0.73
N VAL A 131 -6.82 2.48 0.27
CA VAL A 131 -6.41 1.54 1.33
C VAL A 131 -7.61 1.18 2.21
N PHE A 132 -8.49 2.14 2.54
CA PHE A 132 -9.70 1.86 3.30
C PHE A 132 -10.59 0.78 2.63
N ILE A 133 -10.89 0.96 1.34
CA ILE A 133 -11.68 -0.01 0.56
C ILE A 133 -10.96 -1.36 0.50
N ALA A 134 -9.64 -1.37 0.26
CA ALA A 134 -8.84 -2.58 0.23
C ALA A 134 -8.89 -3.34 1.57
N MET A 135 -8.82 -2.62 2.71
CA MET A 135 -8.91 -3.24 4.03
C MET A 135 -10.29 -3.82 4.30
N LEU A 136 -11.39 -3.18 3.87
CA LEU A 136 -12.72 -3.75 4.00
C LEU A 136 -12.89 -5.05 3.18
N ILE A 137 -12.38 -5.07 1.95
CA ILE A 137 -12.41 -6.27 1.11
C ILE A 137 -11.54 -7.37 1.74
N LEU A 138 -10.35 -7.01 2.23
CA LEU A 138 -9.47 -7.96 2.91
C LEU A 138 -10.11 -8.53 4.18
N CYS A 139 -10.82 -7.71 4.98
CA CYS A 139 -11.61 -8.18 6.11
C CYS A 139 -12.64 -9.23 5.66
N ALA A 140 -13.42 -8.95 4.62
CA ALA A 140 -14.43 -9.88 4.14
C ALA A 140 -13.81 -11.22 3.69
N ILE A 141 -12.70 -11.17 2.93
CA ILE A 141 -11.98 -12.37 2.46
C ILE A 141 -11.34 -13.11 3.63
N ALA A 142 -10.61 -12.42 4.52
CA ALA A 142 -9.92 -13.04 5.64
C ALA A 142 -10.92 -13.66 6.63
N GLY A 143 -12.04 -12.99 6.90
CA GLY A 143 -13.12 -13.54 7.71
C GLY A 143 -13.73 -14.81 7.10
N HIS A 144 -13.97 -14.82 5.79
CA HIS A 144 -14.46 -15.99 5.06
C HIS A 144 -13.48 -17.18 5.10
N GLN A 145 -12.17 -16.89 5.05
CA GLN A 145 -11.11 -17.90 5.08
C GLN A 145 -10.65 -18.28 6.49
N GLY A 146 -11.21 -17.66 7.55
CA GLY A 146 -10.79 -17.91 8.94
C GLY A 146 -9.45 -17.25 9.33
N GLY A 147 -8.95 -16.30 8.55
CA GLY A 147 -7.70 -15.56 8.77
C GLY A 147 -7.85 -14.46 9.83
N TRP A 148 -8.19 -14.82 11.06
CA TRP A 148 -8.62 -13.89 12.11
C TRP A 148 -7.62 -12.80 12.44
N PHE A 149 -6.31 -13.10 12.43
CA PHE A 149 -5.30 -12.06 12.65
C PHE A 149 -5.35 -10.99 11.54
N VAL A 150 -5.34 -11.42 10.28
CA VAL A 150 -5.40 -10.51 9.12
C VAL A 150 -6.70 -9.73 9.12
N TYR A 151 -7.82 -10.40 9.43
CA TYR A 151 -9.14 -9.77 9.58
C TYR A 151 -9.10 -8.63 10.61
N LEU A 152 -8.63 -8.90 11.83
CA LEU A 152 -8.64 -7.90 12.90
C LEU A 152 -7.65 -6.76 12.63
N ALA A 153 -6.47 -7.05 12.12
CA ALA A 153 -5.49 -6.03 11.79
C ALA A 153 -5.95 -5.13 10.62
N ALA A 154 -6.58 -5.72 9.58
CA ALA A 154 -7.20 -4.95 8.51
C ALA A 154 -8.37 -4.09 9.01
N LEU A 155 -9.19 -4.63 9.94
CA LEU A 155 -10.29 -3.89 10.56
C LEU A 155 -9.77 -2.68 11.37
N MET A 156 -8.69 -2.84 12.13
CA MET A 156 -8.09 -1.73 12.89
C MET A 156 -7.52 -0.65 11.96
N LEU A 157 -6.87 -1.03 10.85
CA LEU A 157 -6.44 -0.06 9.83
C LEU A 157 -7.62 0.65 9.19
N ALA A 158 -8.68 -0.10 8.84
CA ALA A 158 -9.90 0.50 8.27
C ALA A 158 -10.56 1.46 9.26
N ALA A 159 -10.62 1.13 10.56
CA ALA A 159 -11.17 2.01 11.59
C ALA A 159 -10.37 3.32 11.73
N GLY A 160 -9.03 3.23 11.76
CA GLY A 160 -8.17 4.43 11.76
C GLY A 160 -8.36 5.30 10.52
N LEU A 161 -8.45 4.68 9.34
CA LEU A 161 -8.72 5.38 8.08
C LEU A 161 -10.12 5.99 8.05
N LEU A 162 -11.14 5.33 8.59
CA LEU A 162 -12.50 5.86 8.68
C LEU A 162 -12.55 7.15 9.51
N GLY A 163 -11.79 7.22 10.60
CA GLY A 163 -11.66 8.44 11.41
C GLY A 163 -10.91 9.57 10.68
N PHE A 164 -9.96 9.24 9.81
CA PHE A 164 -9.16 10.20 9.06
C PHE A 164 -9.87 10.74 7.80
N LEU A 165 -10.55 9.88 7.04
CA LEU A 165 -11.12 10.19 5.73
C LEU A 165 -12.07 11.39 5.71
N PRO A 166 -12.97 11.62 6.68
CA PRO A 166 -13.85 12.81 6.67
C PRO A 166 -13.10 14.14 6.64
N PHE A 167 -11.85 14.14 7.06
CA PHE A 167 -11.00 15.33 7.05
C PHE A 167 -10.05 15.38 5.83
N ASN A 168 -9.83 14.26 5.16
CA ASN A 168 -8.91 14.15 4.02
C ASN A 168 -9.64 14.09 2.66
N LEU A 169 -10.94 13.82 2.62
CA LEU A 169 -11.73 13.90 1.38
C LEU A 169 -11.73 15.33 0.83
N HIS A 170 -11.70 15.44 -0.51
CA HIS A 170 -11.59 16.74 -1.19
C HIS A 170 -12.81 17.67 -0.96
N PRO A 171 -12.60 18.92 -0.55
CA PRO A 171 -11.33 19.59 -0.26
C PRO A 171 -10.77 19.21 1.11
N ALA A 172 -9.55 18.68 1.14
CA ALA A 172 -8.95 18.18 2.36
C ALA A 172 -8.68 19.29 3.38
N ARG A 173 -8.99 19.01 4.65
CA ARG A 173 -8.72 19.86 5.80
C ARG A 173 -7.46 19.43 6.55
N ILE A 174 -7.01 18.20 6.36
CA ILE A 174 -5.76 17.65 6.90
C ILE A 174 -5.14 16.67 5.90
N PHE A 175 -3.82 16.69 5.76
CA PHE A 175 -3.06 15.73 4.97
C PHE A 175 -2.56 14.60 5.84
N MET A 176 -2.39 13.43 5.22
CA MET A 176 -1.87 12.23 5.88
C MET A 176 -0.44 12.46 6.38
N GLY A 177 0.40 13.07 5.55
CA GLY A 177 1.84 13.25 5.78
C GLY A 177 2.63 11.95 5.59
N ASP A 178 3.95 12.06 5.62
CA ASP A 178 4.84 10.92 5.49
C ASP A 178 4.63 9.93 6.64
N VAL A 179 4.31 10.43 7.84
CA VAL A 179 3.98 9.60 9.01
C VAL A 179 2.85 8.60 8.71
N GLY A 180 1.80 9.02 8.01
CA GLY A 180 0.69 8.14 7.69
C GLY A 180 0.94 7.27 6.47
N SER A 181 1.43 7.84 5.38
CA SER A 181 1.59 7.12 4.12
C SER A 181 2.67 6.05 4.19
N GLN A 182 3.80 6.29 4.86
CA GLN A 182 4.83 5.28 5.06
C GLN A 182 4.39 4.19 6.05
N PHE A 183 3.71 4.59 7.14
CA PHE A 183 3.10 3.62 8.06
C PHE A 183 2.09 2.71 7.34
N LEU A 184 1.17 3.27 6.57
CA LEU A 184 0.19 2.48 5.81
C LEU A 184 0.87 1.56 4.81
N GLY A 185 1.85 2.05 4.05
CA GLY A 185 2.59 1.24 3.09
C GLY A 185 3.32 0.08 3.76
N PHE A 186 3.96 0.32 4.90
CA PHE A 186 4.60 -0.71 5.70
C PHE A 186 3.57 -1.73 6.21
N MET A 187 2.45 -1.29 6.79
CA MET A 187 1.43 -2.20 7.33
C MET A 187 0.74 -3.01 6.25
N VAL A 188 0.47 -2.43 5.07
CA VAL A 188 -0.03 -3.17 3.90
C VAL A 188 0.96 -4.27 3.49
N ALA A 189 2.26 -3.95 3.46
CA ALA A 189 3.29 -4.93 3.13
C ALA A 189 3.35 -6.07 4.17
N ILE A 190 3.33 -5.73 5.46
CA ILE A 190 3.34 -6.70 6.56
C ILE A 190 2.11 -7.60 6.54
N LEU A 191 0.91 -7.02 6.30
CA LEU A 191 -0.32 -7.81 6.25
C LEU A 191 -0.32 -8.81 5.08
N ALA A 192 0.26 -8.45 3.93
CA ALA A 192 0.43 -9.38 2.81
C ALA A 192 1.33 -10.57 3.18
N VAL A 193 2.46 -10.31 3.86
CA VAL A 193 3.38 -11.35 4.33
C VAL A 193 2.74 -12.20 5.42
N ALA A 194 2.06 -11.56 6.39
CA ALA A 194 1.35 -12.25 7.46
C ALA A 194 0.24 -13.17 6.91
N ALA A 195 -0.50 -12.70 5.90
CA ALA A 195 -1.54 -13.49 5.25
C ALA A 195 -1.01 -14.80 4.65
N ALA A 196 0.23 -14.80 4.13
CA ALA A 196 0.87 -15.98 3.57
C ALA A 196 1.53 -16.91 4.61
N ARG A 197 1.79 -16.39 5.82
CA ARG A 197 2.56 -17.10 6.84
C ARG A 197 1.71 -17.94 7.78
N PHE A 198 0.52 -17.45 8.13
CA PHE A 198 -0.33 -18.11 9.13
C PHE A 198 -1.21 -19.15 8.47
N ASP A 199 -0.79 -20.42 8.57
CA ASP A 199 -1.35 -21.57 7.87
C ASP A 199 -2.76 -22.00 8.32
N ALA A 200 -3.29 -21.42 9.38
CA ALA A 200 -4.65 -21.72 9.85
C ALA A 200 -5.75 -21.24 8.88
N ALA A 201 -5.38 -20.36 7.94
CA ALA A 201 -6.27 -19.87 6.91
C ALA A 201 -5.47 -19.57 5.64
N GLU A 202 -5.93 -20.06 4.51
CA GLU A 202 -5.27 -19.85 3.21
C GLU A 202 -5.49 -18.42 2.66
N VAL A 203 -5.19 -17.39 3.46
CA VAL A 203 -5.18 -16.01 2.98
C VAL A 203 -3.87 -15.77 2.23
N SER A 204 -3.95 -15.54 0.93
CA SER A 204 -2.77 -15.47 0.07
C SER A 204 -2.06 -14.11 0.16
N PHE A 205 -0.71 -14.14 0.09
CA PHE A 205 0.12 -12.95 -0.14
C PHE A 205 -0.38 -12.09 -1.32
N MET A 206 -0.85 -12.73 -2.40
CA MET A 206 -1.25 -12.07 -3.64
C MET A 206 -2.47 -11.13 -3.49
N LEU A 207 -3.25 -11.24 -2.42
CA LEU A 207 -4.47 -10.45 -2.25
C LEU A 207 -4.19 -8.95 -2.15
N LEU A 208 -3.24 -8.53 -1.33
CA LEU A 208 -2.93 -7.12 -1.18
C LEU A 208 -2.22 -6.50 -2.39
N PRO A 209 -1.21 -7.14 -3.02
CA PRO A 209 -0.72 -6.72 -4.32
C PRO A 209 -1.83 -6.57 -5.37
N LEU A 210 -2.81 -7.48 -5.41
CA LEU A 210 -3.93 -7.41 -6.34
C LEU A 210 -4.87 -6.25 -6.00
N LEU A 211 -5.32 -6.13 -4.74
CA LEU A 211 -6.26 -5.08 -4.32
C LEU A 211 -5.73 -3.68 -4.60
N LEU A 212 -4.46 -3.43 -4.33
CA LEU A 212 -3.80 -2.15 -4.51
C LEU A 212 -2.98 -2.06 -5.81
N PHE A 213 -3.24 -2.96 -6.77
CA PHE A 213 -2.47 -3.07 -8.00
C PHE A 213 -2.38 -1.75 -8.77
N GLY A 214 -3.44 -0.94 -8.77
CA GLY A 214 -3.45 0.37 -9.42
C GLY A 214 -2.42 1.35 -8.84
N LEU A 215 -2.26 1.37 -7.51
CA LEU A 215 -1.25 2.21 -6.85
C LEU A 215 0.16 1.73 -7.16
N PHE A 216 0.39 0.41 -7.08
CA PHE A 216 1.70 -0.18 -7.36
C PHE A 216 2.09 -0.05 -8.83
N PHE A 217 1.13 -0.21 -9.74
CA PHE A 217 1.36 -0.01 -11.18
C PHE A 217 1.78 1.42 -11.50
N ASP A 218 1.07 2.44 -10.99
CA ASP A 218 1.43 3.84 -11.21
C ASP A 218 2.84 4.14 -10.70
N ALA A 219 3.14 3.73 -9.45
CA ALA A 219 4.46 3.94 -8.86
C ALA A 219 5.56 3.24 -9.70
N ALA A 220 5.40 1.96 -10.00
CA ALA A 220 6.38 1.18 -10.76
C ALA A 220 6.54 1.70 -12.19
N PHE A 221 5.44 1.93 -12.92
CA PHE A 221 5.47 2.51 -14.27
C PHE A 221 6.21 3.84 -14.29
N THR A 222 5.93 4.72 -13.32
CA THR A 222 6.55 6.03 -13.26
C THR A 222 8.06 5.94 -13.01
N LEU A 223 8.49 5.08 -12.07
CA LEU A 223 9.92 4.87 -11.77
C LEU A 223 10.66 4.26 -12.97
N ILE A 224 10.10 3.20 -13.59
CA ILE A 224 10.70 2.54 -14.76
C ILE A 224 10.81 3.53 -15.92
N ARG A 225 9.74 4.27 -16.20
CA ARG A 225 9.74 5.28 -17.26
C ARG A 225 10.80 6.36 -17.00
N ARG A 226 10.90 6.90 -15.78
CA ARG A 226 11.90 7.91 -15.42
C ARG A 226 13.32 7.37 -15.58
N ALA A 227 13.58 6.16 -15.11
CA ALA A 227 14.88 5.50 -15.29
C ALA A 227 15.21 5.32 -16.79
N ALA A 228 14.27 4.85 -17.59
CA ALA A 228 14.45 4.68 -19.05
C ALA A 228 14.70 6.01 -19.79
N MET A 229 14.21 7.14 -19.22
CA MET A 229 14.46 8.49 -19.76
C MET A 229 15.75 9.14 -19.22
N GLY A 230 16.53 8.44 -18.40
CA GLY A 230 17.74 8.96 -17.75
C GLY A 230 17.45 10.02 -16.67
N LEU A 231 16.24 10.11 -16.15
CA LEU A 231 15.86 11.07 -15.12
C LEU A 231 16.19 10.52 -13.71
N ASN A 232 16.53 11.43 -12.79
CA ASN A 232 16.78 11.04 -11.41
C ASN A 232 15.47 10.53 -10.77
N ILE A 233 15.44 9.23 -10.39
CA ILE A 233 14.29 8.58 -9.80
C ILE A 233 14.01 8.98 -8.34
N THR A 234 15.02 9.52 -7.65
CA THR A 234 14.92 9.97 -6.25
C THR A 234 14.59 11.46 -6.11
N ALA A 235 14.66 12.22 -7.20
CA ALA A 235 14.27 13.62 -7.19
C ALA A 235 12.75 13.76 -7.10
N ALA A 236 12.28 14.75 -6.32
CA ALA A 236 10.86 15.09 -6.26
C ALA A 236 10.32 15.44 -7.66
N HIS A 237 9.17 14.90 -8.00
CA HIS A 237 8.52 15.13 -9.31
C HIS A 237 7.00 15.04 -9.21
N ARG A 238 6.31 15.52 -10.24
CA ARG A 238 4.85 15.47 -10.36
C ARG A 238 4.41 14.81 -11.66
N THR A 239 4.97 13.62 -11.95
CA THR A 239 4.77 12.91 -13.21
C THR A 239 4.22 11.50 -13.06
N HIS A 240 3.64 11.16 -11.89
CA HIS A 240 2.82 9.96 -11.72
C HIS A 240 1.57 10.01 -12.60
N LEU A 241 1.01 8.85 -12.98
CA LEU A 241 -0.18 8.80 -13.83
C LEU A 241 -1.35 9.59 -13.22
N TYR A 242 -1.59 9.44 -11.92
CA TYR A 242 -2.63 10.17 -11.21
C TYR A 242 -2.42 11.70 -11.25
N GLN A 243 -1.17 12.16 -11.14
CA GLN A 243 -0.82 13.58 -11.23
C GLN A 243 -0.98 14.09 -12.66
N MET A 244 -0.55 13.31 -13.65
CA MET A 244 -0.72 13.66 -15.06
C MET A 244 -2.19 13.66 -15.46
N ALA A 245 -3.01 12.77 -14.90
CA ALA A 245 -4.45 12.78 -15.09
C ALA A 245 -5.07 14.09 -14.56
N GLN A 246 -4.68 14.51 -13.34
CA GLN A 246 -5.14 15.79 -12.77
C GLN A 246 -4.66 16.99 -13.62
N ARG A 247 -3.38 17.04 -13.97
CA ARG A 247 -2.80 18.11 -14.79
C ARG A 247 -3.45 18.20 -16.19
N SER A 248 -3.94 17.09 -16.73
CA SER A 248 -4.67 17.04 -17.99
C SER A 248 -6.15 17.47 -17.89
N GLY A 249 -6.56 18.01 -16.72
CA GLY A 249 -7.89 18.59 -16.49
C GLY A 249 -8.91 17.67 -15.82
N LEU A 250 -8.50 16.51 -15.26
CA LEU A 250 -9.39 15.74 -14.37
C LEU A 250 -9.43 16.36 -12.98
N GLY A 251 -10.62 16.44 -12.39
CA GLY A 251 -10.78 16.90 -11.01
C GLY A 251 -10.19 15.91 -10.00
N VAL A 252 -9.75 16.42 -8.84
CA VAL A 252 -9.19 15.59 -7.74
C VAL A 252 -10.13 14.44 -7.37
N ARG A 253 -11.43 14.72 -7.18
CA ARG A 253 -12.45 13.71 -6.86
C ARG A 253 -12.58 12.63 -7.94
N GLN A 254 -12.46 13.01 -9.22
CA GLN A 254 -12.55 12.09 -10.34
C GLN A 254 -11.36 11.13 -10.35
N VAL A 255 -10.14 11.63 -10.16
CA VAL A 255 -8.94 10.81 -10.09
C VAL A 255 -9.01 9.85 -8.90
N ALA A 256 -9.39 10.33 -7.72
CA ALA A 256 -9.57 9.47 -6.53
C ALA A 256 -10.64 8.39 -6.78
N ALA A 257 -11.80 8.75 -7.34
CA ALA A 257 -12.88 7.81 -7.64
C ALA A 257 -12.46 6.72 -8.63
N VAL A 258 -11.64 7.04 -9.65
CA VAL A 258 -11.09 6.04 -10.57
C VAL A 258 -10.22 5.03 -9.83
N HIS A 259 -9.34 5.48 -8.92
CA HIS A 259 -8.49 4.58 -8.14
C HIS A 259 -9.31 3.72 -7.16
N TRP A 260 -10.34 4.26 -6.53
CA TRP A 260 -11.29 3.48 -5.72
C TRP A 260 -12.04 2.44 -6.56
N GLY A 261 -12.43 2.83 -7.79
CA GLY A 261 -13.04 1.91 -8.76
C GLY A 261 -12.09 0.76 -9.14
N PHE A 262 -10.78 1.02 -9.29
CA PHE A 262 -9.79 -0.04 -9.48
C PHE A 262 -9.75 -0.99 -8.29
N VAL A 263 -9.70 -0.49 -7.04
CA VAL A 263 -9.69 -1.35 -5.86
C VAL A 263 -10.95 -2.22 -5.79
N LEU A 264 -12.13 -1.67 -6.10
CA LEU A 264 -13.37 -2.44 -6.16
C LEU A 264 -13.34 -3.52 -7.25
N ALA A 265 -12.88 -3.17 -8.47
CA ALA A 265 -12.73 -4.13 -9.57
C ALA A 265 -11.71 -5.24 -9.22
N HIS A 266 -10.58 -4.86 -8.64
CA HIS A 266 -9.59 -5.82 -8.14
C HIS A 266 -10.14 -6.66 -6.98
N GLY A 267 -11.07 -6.12 -6.19
CA GLY A 267 -11.81 -6.87 -5.17
C GLY A 267 -12.64 -8.01 -5.75
N LEU A 268 -13.31 -7.77 -6.88
CA LEU A 268 -14.03 -8.84 -7.60
C LEU A 268 -13.05 -9.91 -8.11
N LEU A 269 -11.90 -9.50 -8.64
CA LEU A 269 -10.85 -10.44 -9.04
C LEU A 269 -10.28 -11.21 -7.84
N ALA A 270 -10.17 -10.58 -6.68
CA ALA A 270 -9.71 -11.21 -5.45
C ALA A 270 -10.69 -12.30 -4.96
N TRP A 271 -11.99 -12.09 -5.10
CA TRP A 271 -12.99 -13.13 -4.83
C TRP A 271 -12.91 -14.28 -5.84
N ALA A 272 -12.78 -13.98 -7.13
CA ALA A 272 -12.57 -15.01 -8.16
C ALA A 272 -11.28 -15.83 -7.91
N PHE A 273 -10.21 -15.15 -7.45
CA PHE A 273 -8.94 -15.78 -7.08
C PHE A 273 -9.08 -16.90 -6.04
N LEU A 274 -10.03 -16.80 -5.10
CA LEU A 274 -10.22 -17.81 -4.05
C LEU A 274 -10.61 -19.18 -4.63
N GLY A 275 -11.36 -19.20 -5.73
CA GLY A 275 -11.79 -20.44 -6.41
C GLY A 275 -10.78 -21.03 -7.38
N LEU A 276 -9.62 -20.37 -7.61
CA LEU A 276 -8.62 -20.83 -8.58
C LEU A 276 -7.62 -21.80 -7.96
N SER A 277 -7.13 -22.74 -8.78
CA SER A 277 -5.99 -23.60 -8.40
C SER A 277 -4.72 -22.74 -8.20
N PRO A 278 -3.76 -23.17 -7.37
CA PRO A 278 -2.54 -22.40 -7.08
C PRO A 278 -1.78 -21.93 -8.32
N SER A 279 -1.70 -22.79 -9.36
CA SER A 279 -1.03 -22.45 -10.63
C SER A 279 -1.74 -21.41 -11.46
N MET A 280 -3.07 -21.26 -11.28
CA MET A 280 -3.90 -20.29 -12.01
C MET A 280 -4.05 -18.97 -11.26
N LYS A 281 -3.85 -18.96 -9.94
CA LYS A 281 -4.00 -17.78 -9.09
C LYS A 281 -3.29 -16.52 -9.62
N PRO A 282 -2.02 -16.58 -10.06
CA PRO A 282 -1.33 -15.37 -10.55
C PRO A 282 -1.91 -14.80 -11.85
N LEU A 283 -2.69 -15.57 -12.61
CA LEU A 283 -3.30 -15.10 -13.87
C LEU A 283 -4.33 -13.99 -13.65
N VAL A 284 -4.87 -13.81 -12.44
CA VAL A 284 -5.76 -12.68 -12.11
C VAL A 284 -5.07 -11.32 -12.26
N LEU A 285 -3.74 -11.29 -12.28
CA LEU A 285 -2.99 -10.07 -12.56
C LEU A 285 -3.14 -9.61 -14.02
N LEU A 286 -3.47 -10.49 -14.96
CA LEU A 286 -3.65 -10.12 -16.37
C LEU A 286 -4.83 -9.16 -16.58
N PRO A 287 -6.07 -9.44 -16.13
CA PRO A 287 -7.16 -8.48 -16.21
C PRO A 287 -6.91 -7.23 -15.37
N ALA A 288 -6.24 -7.35 -14.21
CA ALA A 288 -5.83 -6.18 -13.42
C ALA A 288 -4.85 -5.29 -14.23
N LEU A 289 -3.85 -5.87 -14.87
CA LEU A 289 -2.93 -5.15 -15.76
C LEU A 289 -3.66 -4.54 -16.95
N GLY A 290 -4.62 -5.25 -17.55
CA GLY A 290 -5.45 -4.72 -18.65
C GLY A 290 -6.15 -3.41 -18.28
N LEU A 291 -6.75 -3.34 -17.08
CA LEU A 291 -7.36 -2.11 -16.57
C LEU A 291 -6.35 -0.97 -16.45
N GLN A 292 -5.13 -1.26 -15.97
CA GLN A 292 -4.09 -0.23 -15.83
C GLN A 292 -3.55 0.23 -17.19
N VAL A 293 -3.44 -0.65 -18.18
CA VAL A 293 -3.04 -0.29 -19.55
C VAL A 293 -4.10 0.60 -20.20
N ILE A 294 -5.39 0.31 -19.98
CA ILE A 294 -6.49 1.18 -20.45
C ILE A 294 -6.39 2.56 -19.78
N TRP A 295 -6.17 2.60 -18.47
CA TRP A 295 -5.98 3.87 -17.75
C TRP A 295 -4.78 4.66 -18.26
N LEU A 296 -3.63 4.01 -18.47
CA LEU A 296 -2.44 4.61 -19.05
C LEU A 296 -2.72 5.21 -20.43
N ALA A 297 -3.40 4.45 -21.31
CA ALA A 297 -3.76 4.91 -22.65
C ALA A 297 -4.70 6.13 -22.58
N TYR A 298 -5.68 6.11 -21.68
CA TYR A 298 -6.59 7.23 -21.46
C TYR A 298 -5.85 8.49 -20.97
N VAL A 299 -5.00 8.37 -19.96
CA VAL A 299 -4.22 9.50 -19.44
C VAL A 299 -3.29 10.05 -20.52
N ARG A 300 -2.61 9.19 -21.29
CA ARG A 300 -1.74 9.58 -22.40
C ARG A 300 -2.51 10.38 -23.48
N ALA A 301 -3.71 9.93 -23.84
CA ALA A 301 -4.54 10.63 -24.80
C ALA A 301 -4.97 12.02 -24.29
N ARG A 302 -5.30 12.13 -23.00
CA ARG A 302 -5.63 13.41 -22.38
C ARG A 302 -4.44 14.36 -22.32
N MET A 303 -3.26 13.83 -21.93
CA MET A 303 -2.02 14.61 -21.94
C MET A 303 -1.72 15.20 -23.32
N ALA A 304 -1.85 14.38 -24.37
CA ALA A 304 -1.61 14.84 -25.74
C ALA A 304 -2.54 16.00 -26.13
N ARG A 305 -3.83 15.92 -25.74
CA ARG A 305 -4.80 17.00 -25.98
C ARG A 305 -4.49 18.26 -25.16
N ALA A 306 -3.88 18.11 -23.99
CA ALA A 306 -3.50 19.20 -23.10
C ALA A 306 -2.08 19.76 -23.39
N GLY A 307 -1.37 19.24 -24.41
CA GLY A 307 0.01 19.65 -24.72
C GLY A 307 1.04 19.28 -23.65
N LEU A 308 0.73 18.31 -22.77
CA LEU A 308 1.60 17.90 -21.68
C LEU A 308 2.61 16.84 -22.13
N SER A 309 3.84 16.92 -21.62
CA SER A 309 4.87 15.92 -21.81
C SER A 309 5.25 15.20 -20.52
N TRP A 310 5.83 13.99 -20.67
CA TRP A 310 6.33 13.21 -19.51
C TRP A 310 7.61 13.80 -18.89
N ARG A 311 8.26 14.75 -19.54
CA ARG A 311 9.52 15.36 -19.08
C ARG A 311 9.29 16.59 -18.22
N GLU A 312 8.10 17.17 -18.26
CA GLU A 312 7.76 18.36 -17.47
C GLU A 312 7.49 17.95 -16.03
N SER A 313 8.36 18.38 -15.13
CA SER A 313 8.26 18.24 -13.68
C SER A 313 7.51 19.40 -13.03
#